data_2262736c5505e46ba20c0ae482016d3b
#
_entry.id   2262736c5505e46ba20c0ae482016d3b
#
_cell.length_a   1.000
_cell.length_b   1.000
_cell.length_c   1.000
_cell.angle_alpha   90.00
_cell.angle_beta   90.00
_cell.angle_gamma   90.00
#
_symmetry.space_group_name_H-M   'P 1'
#
loop_
_entity.id
_entity.type
_entity.pdbx_description
1 polymer ?
#
loop_
_entity_poly.entity_id
_entity_poly.type
_entity_poly.pdbx_seq_one_letter_code
_entity_poly.pdbx_strand_id
1 'polypeptide(L)'
;MKHLLLPFLLVLASCETPQSSAVPGGAPQASSWGMPQIINVSAYDPKEKLRAGQGYSEHDVSALRANGASGLIARAGKGGNLDEKCGNFLAAADRAGMLPGVYYRLQNHVDAVAQADQFSARAHSLARGRAWNAPTLLLCADFDANSRLSDILRFMDRVESRTGVVPVAYLENSTHLKQLLSSADPATKAKLRRMPYWLALYAHDSGAGPVYPAPGSPRGLVHQYQVWSDWTLWQYGGVDWGHGRSQPKVYNHGLHHNSLYFGNLDRPVERNVFNGSHAELQSFWQQHGLRLH
;
A
#
# COMPACT_ATOMS: atom_id res chain seq x y z
N MET A 1 1.67 47.16 -75.18
CA MET A 1 0.99 47.09 -73.86
C MET A 1 1.07 45.63 -73.39
N LYS A 2 1.91 45.37 -72.40
CA LYS A 2 2.17 44.01 -71.86
C LYS A 2 1.33 43.79 -70.62
N HIS A 3 0.44 42.81 -70.65
CA HIS A 3 -0.34 42.39 -69.51
C HIS A 3 0.48 41.42 -68.64
N LEU A 4 0.72 41.81 -67.40
CA LEU A 4 1.41 41.02 -66.39
C LEU A 4 0.33 40.22 -65.63
N LEU A 5 0.33 38.89 -65.75
CA LEU A 5 -0.49 37.98 -64.95
C LEU A 5 0.28 37.62 -63.67
N LEU A 6 -0.29 37.96 -62.55
CA LEU A 6 0.19 37.56 -61.17
C LEU A 6 -0.45 36.21 -60.82
N PRO A 7 0.30 35.20 -60.38
CA PRO A 7 -0.30 33.98 -59.84
C PRO A 7 -0.72 34.17 -58.39
N PHE A 8 -1.96 33.82 -58.10
CA PHE A 8 -2.51 33.75 -56.77
C PHE A 8 -2.03 32.47 -56.07
N LEU A 9 -1.21 32.63 -55.06
CA LEU A 9 -0.76 31.52 -54.23
C LEU A 9 -1.84 31.21 -53.14
N LEU A 10 -2.51 30.06 -53.29
CA LEU A 10 -3.45 29.56 -52.29
C LEU A 10 -2.64 28.92 -51.16
N VAL A 11 -2.59 29.56 -50.02
CA VAL A 11 -2.05 28.97 -48.77
C VAL A 11 -3.14 28.15 -48.15
N LEU A 12 -3.04 26.82 -48.24
CA LEU A 12 -3.86 25.90 -47.48
C LEU A 12 -3.33 25.88 -46.05
N ALA A 13 -4.03 26.53 -45.13
CA ALA A 13 -3.80 26.38 -43.69
C ALA A 13 -4.28 24.99 -43.28
N SER A 14 -3.35 24.07 -43.05
CA SER A 14 -3.65 22.82 -42.38
C SER A 14 -3.97 23.11 -40.89
N CYS A 15 -5.21 22.96 -40.50
CA CYS A 15 -5.57 22.85 -39.09
C CYS A 15 -5.04 21.53 -38.55
N GLU A 16 -3.90 21.56 -37.91
CA GLU A 16 -3.48 20.47 -37.05
C GLU A 16 -4.33 20.45 -35.80
N THR A 17 -5.24 19.47 -35.70
CA THR A 17 -5.89 19.12 -34.44
C THR A 17 -4.80 18.68 -33.46
N PRO A 18 -4.78 19.19 -32.21
CA PRO A 18 -3.85 18.70 -31.22
C PRO A 18 -4.16 17.22 -30.95
N GLN A 19 -3.30 16.33 -31.40
CA GLN A 19 -3.30 14.95 -30.97
C GLN A 19 -3.05 14.95 -29.46
N SER A 20 -4.09 14.65 -28.71
CA SER A 20 -3.97 14.24 -27.32
C SER A 20 -3.07 13.01 -27.30
N SER A 21 -1.80 13.20 -27.00
CA SER A 21 -0.89 12.11 -26.67
C SER A 21 -1.36 11.48 -25.36
N ALA A 22 -2.23 10.49 -25.47
CA ALA A 22 -2.43 9.54 -24.39
C ALA A 22 -1.05 8.94 -24.08
N VAL A 23 -0.48 9.29 -22.93
CA VAL A 23 0.73 8.67 -22.43
C VAL A 23 0.42 7.18 -22.32
N PRO A 24 1.10 6.30 -23.08
CA PRO A 24 0.90 4.87 -22.92
C PRO A 24 1.21 4.57 -21.45
N GLY A 25 0.27 3.96 -20.75
CA GLY A 25 0.49 3.48 -19.40
C GLY A 25 1.67 2.50 -19.43
N GLY A 26 2.87 2.99 -19.18
CA GLY A 26 4.06 2.18 -19.10
C GLY A 26 3.84 1.10 -18.04
N ALA A 27 4.23 -0.12 -18.34
CA ALA A 27 4.26 -1.18 -17.34
C ALA A 27 4.96 -0.67 -16.08
N PRO A 28 4.49 -1.02 -14.87
CA PRO A 28 5.11 -0.56 -13.63
C PRO A 28 6.59 -0.91 -13.67
N GLN A 29 7.42 0.09 -13.44
CA GLN A 29 8.85 -0.16 -13.31
C GLN A 29 9.05 -1.06 -12.08
N ALA A 30 9.53 -2.28 -12.29
CA ALA A 30 9.88 -3.17 -11.19
C ALA A 30 10.84 -2.45 -10.25
N SER A 31 10.76 -2.74 -8.95
CA SER A 31 11.83 -2.36 -8.02
C SER A 31 13.17 -2.87 -8.56
N SER A 32 14.29 -2.31 -8.11
CA SER A 32 15.62 -2.78 -8.53
C SER A 32 15.87 -4.28 -8.29
N TRP A 33 14.95 -4.96 -7.62
CA TRP A 33 14.97 -6.40 -7.37
C TRP A 33 13.93 -7.18 -8.18
N GLY A 34 13.25 -6.54 -9.11
CA GLY A 34 12.19 -7.16 -9.89
C GLY A 34 10.90 -7.44 -9.11
N MET A 35 10.84 -7.11 -7.83
CA MET A 35 9.65 -7.30 -7.00
C MET A 35 8.67 -6.13 -7.12
N PRO A 36 7.35 -6.39 -7.22
CA PRO A 36 6.33 -5.35 -7.28
C PRO A 36 6.34 -4.46 -6.04
N GLN A 37 6.29 -3.15 -6.25
CA GLN A 37 6.21 -2.17 -5.18
C GLN A 37 4.76 -1.84 -4.81
N ILE A 38 4.52 -1.73 -3.51
CA ILE A 38 3.22 -1.37 -2.94
C ILE A 38 3.43 -0.22 -1.97
N ILE A 39 2.54 0.74 -2.02
CA ILE A 39 2.55 1.91 -1.12
C ILE A 39 1.41 1.75 -0.13
N ASN A 40 1.65 2.06 1.13
CA ASN A 40 0.56 2.21 2.08
C ASN A 40 0.50 3.63 2.63
N VAL A 41 -0.73 4.10 2.83
CA VAL A 41 -1.06 5.47 3.23
C VAL A 41 -2.16 5.50 4.29
N SER A 42 -2.26 6.62 5.00
CA SER A 42 -3.28 6.84 6.03
C SER A 42 -3.89 8.24 5.91
N ALA A 43 -4.82 8.59 6.79
CA ALA A 43 -5.38 9.94 6.88
C ALA A 43 -4.31 11.02 7.16
N TYR A 44 -3.16 10.63 7.67
CA TYR A 44 -2.04 11.55 7.91
C TYR A 44 -1.21 11.86 6.65
N ASP A 45 -1.44 11.16 5.55
CA ASP A 45 -0.75 11.41 4.30
C ASP A 45 -1.56 12.42 3.44
N PRO A 46 -0.90 13.26 2.69
CA PRO A 46 0.54 13.55 2.68
C PRO A 46 0.93 14.43 3.89
N LYS A 47 1.87 13.97 4.69
CA LYS A 47 2.22 14.59 5.99
C LYS A 47 2.80 16.01 5.84
N GLU A 48 3.81 16.17 4.98
CA GLU A 48 4.46 17.48 4.80
C GLU A 48 3.59 18.46 4.03
N LYS A 49 2.86 18.00 3.01
CA LYS A 49 1.88 18.83 2.31
C LYS A 49 0.82 19.37 3.27
N LEU A 50 0.31 18.52 4.17
CA LEU A 50 -0.65 18.95 5.18
C LEU A 50 -0.05 19.96 6.15
N ARG A 51 1.23 19.80 6.55
CA ARG A 51 1.95 20.77 7.37
C ARG A 51 2.15 22.09 6.65
N ALA A 52 2.37 22.06 5.34
CA ALA A 52 2.45 23.25 4.50
C ALA A 52 1.08 23.83 4.10
N GLY A 53 -0.02 23.32 4.65
CA GLY A 53 -1.38 23.75 4.30
C GLY A 53 -1.87 23.26 2.95
N GLN A 54 -1.18 22.29 2.32
CA GLN A 54 -1.55 21.71 1.02
C GLN A 54 -2.39 20.46 1.21
N GLY A 55 -3.41 20.31 0.37
CA GLY A 55 -4.26 19.12 0.35
C GLY A 55 -3.71 17.99 -0.52
N TYR A 56 -4.36 16.84 -0.41
CA TYR A 56 -4.19 15.71 -1.32
C TYR A 56 -4.75 16.06 -2.72
N SER A 57 -4.08 15.57 -3.74
CA SER A 57 -4.59 15.58 -5.13
C SER A 57 -4.47 14.21 -5.79
N GLU A 58 -5.33 13.93 -6.79
CA GLU A 58 -5.26 12.69 -7.56
C GLU A 58 -3.95 12.56 -8.34
N HIS A 59 -3.37 13.69 -8.74
CA HIS A 59 -2.08 13.74 -9.40
C HIS A 59 -0.97 13.12 -8.53
N ASP A 60 -1.07 13.25 -7.23
CA ASP A 60 -0.11 12.65 -6.29
C ASP A 60 -0.09 11.13 -6.40
N VAL A 61 -1.26 10.49 -6.50
CA VAL A 61 -1.37 9.03 -6.63
C VAL A 61 -0.98 8.55 -8.02
N SER A 62 -1.35 9.30 -9.06
CA SER A 62 -0.93 9.00 -10.45
C SER A 62 0.60 9.02 -10.58
N ALA A 63 1.26 9.95 -9.89
CA ALA A 63 2.71 10.01 -9.85
C ALA A 63 3.36 8.81 -9.14
N LEU A 64 2.71 8.23 -8.11
CA LEU A 64 3.17 6.94 -7.53
C LEU A 64 3.19 5.83 -8.57
N ARG A 65 2.12 5.72 -9.35
CA ARG A 65 2.04 4.72 -10.44
C ARG A 65 3.12 4.92 -11.49
N ALA A 66 3.33 6.16 -11.92
CA ALA A 66 4.38 6.51 -12.89
C ALA A 66 5.79 6.17 -12.38
N ASN A 67 6.00 6.18 -11.07
CA ASN A 67 7.25 5.80 -10.42
C ASN A 67 7.32 4.30 -10.04
N GLY A 68 6.41 3.47 -10.54
CA GLY A 68 6.51 2.01 -10.46
C GLY A 68 5.69 1.35 -9.36
N ALA A 69 4.83 2.08 -8.65
CA ALA A 69 3.93 1.45 -7.69
C ALA A 69 2.89 0.57 -8.40
N SER A 70 2.75 -0.67 -7.95
CA SER A 70 1.81 -1.67 -8.48
C SER A 70 0.52 -1.73 -7.69
N GLY A 71 0.54 -1.33 -6.42
CA GLY A 71 -0.62 -1.32 -5.53
C GLY A 71 -0.55 -0.20 -4.51
N LEU A 72 -1.73 0.15 -3.98
CA LEU A 72 -1.87 1.11 -2.89
C LEU A 72 -2.83 0.56 -1.84
N ILE A 73 -2.38 0.51 -0.58
CA ILE A 73 -3.16 0.05 0.56
C ILE A 73 -3.44 1.26 1.46
N ALA A 74 -4.70 1.69 1.56
CA ALA A 74 -5.10 2.84 2.35
C ALA A 74 -5.70 2.44 3.70
N ARG A 75 -5.41 3.18 4.77
CA ARG A 75 -6.03 2.92 6.06
C ARG A 75 -7.52 3.20 6.01
N ALA A 76 -8.32 2.19 6.31
CA ALA A 76 -9.77 2.31 6.42
C ALA A 76 -10.21 2.91 7.77
N GLY A 77 -9.42 2.65 8.81
CA GLY A 77 -9.70 3.15 10.16
C GLY A 77 -8.70 2.65 11.21
N LYS A 78 -8.91 3.13 12.44
CA LYS A 78 -8.11 2.81 13.62
C LYS A 78 -8.96 2.96 14.88
N GLY A 79 -9.05 1.90 15.69
CA GLY A 79 -9.61 1.99 17.06
C GLY A 79 -11.02 2.57 17.14
N GLY A 80 -11.91 2.25 16.18
CA GLY A 80 -13.28 2.77 16.15
C GLY A 80 -13.45 4.03 15.28
N ASN A 81 -12.38 4.64 14.79
CA ASN A 81 -12.44 5.82 13.92
C ASN A 81 -12.16 5.45 12.47
N LEU A 82 -12.93 5.97 11.54
CA LEU A 82 -12.73 5.77 10.11
C LEU A 82 -11.82 6.87 9.53
N ASP A 83 -10.97 6.49 8.57
CA ASP A 83 -10.13 7.43 7.84
C ASP A 83 -10.91 8.05 6.68
N GLU A 84 -11.06 9.37 6.69
CA GLU A 84 -11.86 10.11 5.68
C GLU A 84 -11.27 10.03 4.28
N LYS A 85 -9.94 10.08 4.15
CA LYS A 85 -9.23 10.08 2.86
C LYS A 85 -9.18 8.71 2.18
N CYS A 86 -9.48 7.62 2.89
CA CYS A 86 -9.34 6.26 2.38
C CYS A 86 -10.01 6.07 1.01
N GLY A 87 -11.27 6.48 0.88
CA GLY A 87 -12.03 6.36 -0.37
C GLY A 87 -11.39 7.11 -1.54
N ASN A 88 -10.85 8.30 -1.29
CA ASN A 88 -10.20 9.12 -2.32
C ASN A 88 -8.88 8.51 -2.80
N PHE A 89 -8.04 8.00 -1.87
CA PHE A 89 -6.82 7.29 -2.22
C PHE A 89 -7.10 6.06 -3.09
N LEU A 90 -8.08 5.25 -2.68
CA LEU A 90 -8.45 4.05 -3.43
C LEU A 90 -8.99 4.39 -4.82
N ALA A 91 -9.83 5.43 -4.90
CA ALA A 91 -10.38 5.91 -6.15
C ALA A 91 -9.29 6.35 -7.13
N ALA A 92 -8.30 7.09 -6.65
CA ALA A 92 -7.20 7.55 -7.47
C ALA A 92 -6.26 6.39 -7.86
N ALA A 93 -6.01 5.45 -6.95
CA ALA A 93 -5.21 4.26 -7.22
C ALA A 93 -5.83 3.39 -8.33
N ASP A 94 -7.12 3.13 -8.25
CA ASP A 94 -7.86 2.35 -9.24
C ASP A 94 -7.84 3.03 -10.62
N ARG A 95 -8.08 4.35 -10.69
CA ARG A 95 -7.97 5.11 -11.95
C ARG A 95 -6.55 5.09 -12.52
N ALA A 96 -5.53 5.08 -11.67
CA ALA A 96 -4.14 4.97 -12.08
C ALA A 96 -3.71 3.53 -12.47
N GLY A 97 -4.60 2.54 -12.38
CA GLY A 97 -4.31 1.13 -12.68
C GLY A 97 -3.46 0.45 -11.63
N MET A 98 -3.52 0.91 -10.39
CA MET A 98 -2.92 0.23 -9.23
C MET A 98 -3.93 -0.68 -8.54
N LEU A 99 -3.46 -1.78 -7.97
CA LEU A 99 -4.26 -2.70 -7.19
C LEU A 99 -4.67 -2.06 -5.84
N PRO A 100 -5.98 -1.91 -5.55
CA PRO A 100 -6.44 -1.27 -4.33
C PRO A 100 -6.44 -2.25 -3.14
N GLY A 101 -6.08 -1.75 -1.97
CA GLY A 101 -6.18 -2.47 -0.71
C GLY A 101 -6.55 -1.55 0.44
N VAL A 102 -7.06 -2.13 1.51
CA VAL A 102 -7.37 -1.40 2.74
C VAL A 102 -6.77 -2.10 3.95
N TYR A 103 -6.34 -1.31 4.93
CA TYR A 103 -5.96 -1.86 6.21
C TYR A 103 -6.70 -1.18 7.38
N TYR A 104 -6.85 -1.91 8.48
CA TYR A 104 -7.41 -1.40 9.72
C TYR A 104 -6.42 -1.62 10.85
N ARG A 105 -6.10 -0.56 11.60
CA ARG A 105 -5.20 -0.65 12.76
C ARG A 105 -5.99 -0.98 14.02
N LEU A 106 -5.78 -2.17 14.55
CA LEU A 106 -6.38 -2.66 15.77
C LEU A 106 -5.82 -1.89 16.98
N GLN A 107 -6.71 -1.51 17.89
CA GLN A 107 -6.34 -0.89 19.16
C GLN A 107 -6.82 -1.73 20.33
N ASN A 108 -5.92 -2.04 21.27
CA ASN A 108 -6.18 -2.97 22.39
C ASN A 108 -7.24 -2.53 23.40
N HIS A 109 -7.54 -1.23 23.45
CA HIS A 109 -8.54 -0.66 24.37
C HIS A 109 -9.97 -0.65 23.80
N VAL A 110 -10.15 -1.12 22.59
CA VAL A 110 -11.44 -1.26 21.91
C VAL A 110 -11.68 -2.74 21.59
N ASP A 111 -12.92 -3.20 21.73
CA ASP A 111 -13.24 -4.61 21.46
C ASP A 111 -12.87 -5.02 20.04
N ALA A 112 -12.12 -6.10 19.88
CA ALA A 112 -11.60 -6.57 18.61
C ALA A 112 -12.71 -6.96 17.62
N VAL A 113 -13.84 -7.50 18.11
CA VAL A 113 -14.98 -7.87 17.27
C VAL A 113 -15.69 -6.62 16.75
N ALA A 114 -15.88 -5.61 17.60
CA ALA A 114 -16.47 -4.34 17.19
C ALA A 114 -15.63 -3.63 16.12
N GLN A 115 -14.30 -3.65 16.28
CA GLN A 115 -13.37 -3.11 15.28
C GLN A 115 -13.43 -3.89 13.97
N ALA A 116 -13.51 -5.23 14.03
CA ALA A 116 -13.65 -6.07 12.84
C ALA A 116 -14.97 -5.86 12.11
N ASP A 117 -16.08 -5.65 12.85
CA ASP A 117 -17.39 -5.31 12.26
C ASP A 117 -17.34 -3.96 11.56
N GLN A 118 -16.73 -2.95 12.19
CA GLN A 118 -16.56 -1.64 11.56
C GLN A 118 -15.69 -1.70 10.30
N PHE A 119 -14.56 -2.43 10.37
CA PHE A 119 -13.69 -2.64 9.21
C PHE A 119 -14.42 -3.33 8.06
N SER A 120 -15.12 -4.42 8.34
CA SER A 120 -15.87 -5.19 7.34
C SER A 120 -16.98 -4.35 6.70
N ALA A 121 -17.73 -3.60 7.50
CA ALA A 121 -18.76 -2.69 7.01
C ALA A 121 -18.16 -1.60 6.10
N ARG A 122 -17.02 -1.03 6.49
CA ARG A 122 -16.31 -0.05 5.68
C ARG A 122 -15.80 -0.63 4.38
N ALA A 123 -15.20 -1.84 4.39
CA ALA A 123 -14.74 -2.52 3.19
C ALA A 123 -15.89 -2.79 2.20
N HIS A 124 -17.03 -3.28 2.69
CA HIS A 124 -18.22 -3.46 1.85
C HIS A 124 -18.79 -2.13 1.30
N SER A 125 -18.81 -1.07 2.10
CA SER A 125 -19.22 0.25 1.65
C SER A 125 -18.32 0.77 0.53
N LEU A 126 -17.01 0.63 0.67
CA LEU A 126 -16.03 0.99 -0.35
C LEU A 126 -16.20 0.16 -1.62
N ALA A 127 -16.39 -1.16 -1.48
CA ALA A 127 -16.55 -2.08 -2.61
C ALA A 127 -17.78 -1.76 -3.48
N ARG A 128 -18.87 -1.29 -2.86
CA ARG A 128 -20.12 -0.97 -3.55
C ARG A 128 -20.28 0.51 -3.91
N GLY A 129 -19.43 1.36 -3.40
CA GLY A 129 -19.59 2.82 -3.48
C GLY A 129 -19.33 3.43 -4.86
N ARG A 130 -18.82 2.65 -5.82
CA ARG A 130 -18.42 3.13 -7.16
C ARG A 130 -18.18 1.96 -8.11
N ALA A 131 -18.11 2.26 -9.41
CA ALA A 131 -17.55 1.32 -10.39
C ALA A 131 -16.02 1.23 -10.22
N TRP A 132 -15.49 0.04 -10.28
CA TRP A 132 -14.08 -0.29 -10.13
C TRP A 132 -13.49 -0.86 -11.42
N ASN A 133 -12.23 -0.54 -11.71
CA ASN A 133 -11.44 -1.21 -12.74
C ASN A 133 -10.79 -2.49 -12.16
N ALA A 134 -10.39 -2.45 -10.90
CA ALA A 134 -9.85 -3.60 -10.19
C ALA A 134 -10.96 -4.61 -9.83
N PRO A 135 -10.69 -5.94 -9.89
CA PRO A 135 -11.68 -6.96 -9.55
C PRO A 135 -11.85 -7.17 -8.05
N THR A 136 -10.88 -6.79 -7.24
CA THR A 136 -10.85 -7.07 -5.79
C THR A 136 -10.20 -5.94 -4.99
N LEU A 137 -10.57 -5.87 -3.72
CA LEU A 137 -10.01 -4.98 -2.69
C LEU A 137 -9.29 -5.85 -1.64
N LEU A 138 -7.95 -5.78 -1.56
CA LEU A 138 -7.21 -6.51 -0.54
C LEU A 138 -7.57 -6.04 0.86
N LEU A 139 -7.77 -6.97 1.79
CA LEU A 139 -8.06 -6.67 3.19
C LEU A 139 -6.83 -6.97 4.06
N CYS A 140 -6.41 -6.00 4.88
CA CYS A 140 -5.25 -6.13 5.76
C CYS A 140 -5.62 -5.73 7.20
N ALA A 141 -5.04 -6.41 8.16
CA ALA A 141 -5.15 -6.12 9.58
C ALA A 141 -3.78 -5.70 10.13
N ASP A 142 -3.71 -4.52 10.73
CA ASP A 142 -2.50 -3.97 11.33
C ASP A 142 -2.56 -4.21 12.85
N PHE A 143 -1.71 -5.12 13.32
CA PHE A 143 -1.54 -5.49 14.72
C PHE A 143 -0.28 -4.84 15.27
N ASP A 144 -0.46 -3.87 16.14
CA ASP A 144 0.64 -3.15 16.76
C ASP A 144 1.45 -4.01 17.76
N ALA A 145 2.58 -3.46 18.20
CA ALA A 145 3.53 -4.15 19.08
C ALA A 145 2.94 -4.73 20.37
N ASN A 146 1.81 -4.20 20.83
CA ASN A 146 1.16 -4.58 22.09
C ASN A 146 -0.11 -5.43 21.88
N SER A 147 -0.38 -5.89 20.67
CA SER A 147 -1.58 -6.69 20.38
C SER A 147 -1.60 -8.00 21.16
N ARG A 148 -2.77 -8.38 21.64
CA ARG A 148 -2.99 -9.65 22.34
C ARG A 148 -3.37 -10.73 21.32
N LEU A 149 -2.90 -11.96 21.54
CA LEU A 149 -3.19 -13.09 20.65
C LEU A 149 -4.69 -13.34 20.48
N SER A 150 -5.45 -13.25 21.57
CA SER A 150 -6.90 -13.40 21.54
C SER A 150 -7.59 -12.36 20.66
N ASP A 151 -7.10 -11.12 20.66
CA ASP A 151 -7.69 -10.05 19.86
C ASP A 151 -7.32 -10.19 18.38
N ILE A 152 -6.08 -10.62 18.06
CA ILE A 152 -5.67 -10.99 16.71
C ILE A 152 -6.59 -12.05 16.13
N LEU A 153 -6.82 -13.15 16.86
CA LEU A 153 -7.66 -14.26 16.41
C LEU A 153 -9.13 -13.87 16.28
N ARG A 154 -9.68 -13.15 17.26
CA ARG A 154 -11.08 -12.67 17.24
C ARG A 154 -11.32 -11.71 16.08
N PHE A 155 -10.38 -10.79 15.83
CA PHE A 155 -10.45 -9.85 14.70
C PHE A 155 -10.43 -10.62 13.36
N MET A 156 -9.47 -11.52 13.19
CA MET A 156 -9.35 -12.34 11.97
C MET A 156 -10.64 -13.12 11.70
N ASP A 157 -11.11 -13.90 12.69
CA ASP A 157 -12.32 -14.72 12.54
C ASP A 157 -13.55 -13.89 12.20
N ARG A 158 -13.66 -12.70 12.81
CA ARG A 158 -14.79 -11.82 12.56
C ARG A 158 -14.76 -11.20 11.18
N VAL A 159 -13.59 -10.74 10.71
CA VAL A 159 -13.43 -10.23 9.35
C VAL A 159 -13.76 -11.34 8.34
N GLU A 160 -13.21 -12.54 8.50
CA GLU A 160 -13.50 -13.68 7.63
C GLU A 160 -15.01 -14.01 7.62
N SER A 161 -15.64 -14.08 8.76
CA SER A 161 -17.08 -14.35 8.90
C SER A 161 -17.94 -13.30 8.18
N ARG A 162 -17.52 -12.04 8.13
CA ARG A 162 -18.27 -10.92 7.53
C ARG A 162 -18.00 -10.72 6.05
N THR A 163 -16.83 -11.09 5.58
CA THR A 163 -16.36 -10.77 4.22
C THR A 163 -16.10 -12.00 3.35
N GLY A 164 -15.99 -13.19 3.97
CA GLY A 164 -15.50 -14.38 3.30
C GLY A 164 -13.99 -14.36 3.02
N VAL A 165 -13.26 -13.34 3.49
CA VAL A 165 -11.84 -13.14 3.22
C VAL A 165 -11.03 -13.17 4.51
N VAL A 166 -9.96 -13.98 4.52
CA VAL A 166 -8.96 -13.94 5.59
C VAL A 166 -8.02 -12.76 5.31
N PRO A 167 -7.93 -11.78 6.23
CA PRO A 167 -7.10 -10.60 5.98
C PRO A 167 -5.61 -10.91 6.01
N VAL A 168 -4.80 -10.10 5.33
CA VAL A 168 -3.34 -10.07 5.47
C VAL A 168 -2.98 -9.56 6.85
N ALA A 169 -2.08 -10.21 7.57
CA ALA A 169 -1.65 -9.80 8.90
C ALA A 169 -0.36 -8.97 8.82
N TYR A 170 -0.45 -7.67 9.07
CA TYR A 170 0.71 -6.83 9.36
C TYR A 170 1.04 -6.94 10.84
N LEU A 171 2.30 -7.24 11.16
CA LEU A 171 2.80 -7.36 12.52
C LEU A 171 4.02 -6.47 12.70
N GLU A 172 3.96 -5.57 13.67
CA GLU A 172 5.13 -4.79 14.05
C GLU A 172 6.25 -5.72 14.55
N ASN A 173 7.49 -5.42 14.16
CA ASN A 173 8.67 -6.18 14.58
C ASN A 173 9.02 -5.89 16.05
N SER A 174 8.33 -6.54 16.99
CA SER A 174 8.53 -6.36 18.43
C SER A 174 8.87 -7.66 19.14
N THR A 175 9.62 -7.54 20.24
CA THR A 175 9.95 -8.69 21.11
C THR A 175 8.70 -9.32 21.69
N HIS A 176 7.70 -8.51 22.08
CA HIS A 176 6.43 -9.00 22.61
C HIS A 176 5.71 -9.91 21.61
N LEU A 177 5.49 -9.45 20.39
CA LEU A 177 4.82 -10.25 19.36
C LEU A 177 5.60 -11.52 19.00
N LYS A 178 6.93 -11.46 18.95
CA LYS A 178 7.76 -12.64 18.70
C LYS A 178 7.57 -13.69 19.79
N GLN A 179 7.63 -13.32 21.05
CA GLN A 179 7.39 -14.22 22.19
C GLN A 179 5.96 -14.77 22.18
N LEU A 180 4.98 -13.89 21.99
CA LEU A 180 3.56 -14.25 21.96
C LEU A 180 3.26 -15.30 20.89
N LEU A 181 3.73 -15.08 19.66
CA LEU A 181 3.43 -15.96 18.55
C LEU A 181 4.27 -17.24 18.56
N SER A 182 5.54 -17.16 18.96
CA SER A 182 6.41 -18.34 19.03
C SER A 182 5.97 -19.32 20.12
N SER A 183 5.39 -18.84 21.21
CA SER A 183 4.86 -19.65 22.31
C SER A 183 3.45 -20.18 22.08
N ALA A 184 2.76 -19.75 21.03
CA ALA A 184 1.41 -20.23 20.72
C ALA A 184 1.42 -21.74 20.42
N ASP A 185 0.33 -22.41 20.77
CA ASP A 185 0.15 -23.83 20.49
C ASP A 185 0.06 -24.12 18.99
N PRO A 186 0.26 -25.41 18.57
CA PRO A 186 0.25 -25.76 17.14
C PRO A 186 -1.06 -25.44 16.40
N ALA A 187 -2.23 -25.56 17.07
CA ALA A 187 -3.52 -25.29 16.47
C ALA A 187 -3.69 -23.78 16.22
N THR A 188 -3.31 -22.97 17.19
CA THR A 188 -3.27 -21.51 17.07
C THR A 188 -2.33 -21.06 15.96
N LYS A 189 -1.11 -21.63 15.87
CA LYS A 189 -0.19 -21.36 14.78
C LYS A 189 -0.75 -21.76 13.41
N ALA A 190 -1.44 -22.89 13.33
CA ALA A 190 -2.11 -23.33 12.10
C ALA A 190 -3.19 -22.33 11.67
N LYS A 191 -3.94 -21.76 12.63
CA LYS A 191 -4.94 -20.73 12.37
C LYS A 191 -4.30 -19.42 11.88
N LEU A 192 -3.25 -18.97 12.56
CA LEU A 192 -2.51 -17.76 12.17
C LEU A 192 -1.91 -17.87 10.76
N ARG A 193 -1.41 -19.05 10.35
CA ARG A 193 -0.87 -19.29 9.00
C ARG A 193 -1.87 -19.08 7.87
N ARG A 194 -3.16 -19.06 8.16
CA ARG A 194 -4.18 -18.73 7.16
C ARG A 194 -4.11 -17.27 6.71
N MET A 195 -3.60 -16.37 7.56
CA MET A 195 -3.33 -14.98 7.19
C MET A 195 -2.01 -14.90 6.42
N PRO A 196 -1.97 -14.35 5.19
CA PRO A 196 -0.72 -13.98 4.55
C PRO A 196 0.03 -12.97 5.42
N TYR A 197 1.36 -13.10 5.49
CA TYR A 197 2.15 -12.32 6.43
C TYR A 197 2.75 -11.06 5.79
N TRP A 198 2.45 -9.91 6.36
CA TRP A 198 3.04 -8.63 6.02
C TRP A 198 4.07 -8.24 7.09
N LEU A 199 5.33 -8.42 6.76
CA LEU A 199 6.48 -8.17 7.63
C LEU A 199 6.74 -6.66 7.75
N ALA A 200 6.84 -6.16 8.99
CA ALA A 200 7.36 -4.83 9.29
C ALA A 200 8.84 -4.94 9.70
N LEU A 201 9.73 -4.54 8.81
CA LEU A 201 11.16 -4.49 9.10
C LEU A 201 11.77 -3.34 8.32
N TYR A 202 11.88 -2.19 8.93
CA TYR A 202 12.48 -1.04 8.28
C TYR A 202 13.98 -1.25 8.09
N ALA A 203 14.44 -0.95 6.89
CA ALA A 203 15.85 -0.91 6.57
C ALA A 203 16.52 0.20 7.37
N HIS A 204 17.68 -0.08 7.95
CA HIS A 204 18.41 0.89 8.76
C HIS A 204 18.94 2.04 7.91
N ASP A 205 18.84 3.23 8.45
CA ASP A 205 19.36 4.47 7.89
C ASP A 205 20.82 4.69 8.32
N SER A 206 21.67 3.67 8.14
CA SER A 206 23.06 3.75 8.61
C SER A 206 24.04 4.34 7.61
N GLY A 207 23.61 4.67 6.40
CA GLY A 207 24.48 5.18 5.33
C GLY A 207 25.56 4.20 4.85
N ALA A 208 25.64 3.02 5.43
CA ALA A 208 26.67 2.01 5.17
C ALA A 208 26.11 0.87 4.32
N GLY A 209 25.98 1.11 3.02
CA GLY A 209 25.63 0.06 2.07
C GLY A 209 24.14 -0.16 1.84
N PRO A 210 23.78 -1.08 0.92
CA PRO A 210 22.42 -1.36 0.60
C PRO A 210 21.73 -1.91 1.85
N VAL A 211 20.90 -1.14 2.41
CA VAL A 211 20.08 -1.46 3.56
C VAL A 211 19.00 -2.47 3.17
N TYR A 212 19.12 -2.98 2.00
CA TYR A 212 18.26 -3.95 1.43
C TYR A 212 18.85 -5.31 1.69
N PRO A 213 18.19 -6.05 2.53
CA PRO A 213 18.57 -7.43 2.60
C PRO A 213 18.33 -8.04 1.21
N ALA A 214 19.29 -8.78 0.72
CA ALA A 214 19.12 -9.60 -0.47
C ALA A 214 17.83 -10.44 -0.35
N PRO A 215 17.18 -10.78 -1.46
CA PRO A 215 16.03 -11.68 -1.43
C PRO A 215 16.34 -12.88 -0.52
N GLY A 216 15.52 -13.07 0.51
CA GLY A 216 15.76 -14.10 1.54
C GLY A 216 16.30 -13.61 2.88
N SER A 217 16.81 -12.40 2.99
CA SER A 217 17.33 -11.88 4.25
C SER A 217 16.26 -11.64 5.34
N PRO A 218 15.01 -11.26 5.05
CA PRO A 218 13.95 -11.24 6.04
C PRO A 218 13.53 -12.63 6.58
N ARG A 219 13.88 -13.71 5.89
CA ARG A 219 13.49 -15.08 6.30
C ARG A 219 13.90 -15.41 7.72
N GLY A 220 15.11 -15.05 8.13
CA GLY A 220 15.58 -15.27 9.48
C GLY A 220 14.68 -14.64 10.55
N LEU A 221 14.07 -13.49 10.27
CA LEU A 221 13.14 -12.82 11.19
C LEU A 221 11.76 -13.48 11.18
N VAL A 222 11.29 -13.95 10.03
CA VAL A 222 10.03 -14.70 9.92
C VAL A 222 10.10 -15.96 10.78
N HIS A 223 11.23 -16.67 10.79
CA HIS A 223 11.43 -17.85 11.63
C HIS A 223 11.36 -17.55 13.14
N GLN A 224 11.62 -16.32 13.57
CA GLN A 224 11.53 -15.97 15.00
C GLN A 224 10.09 -16.03 15.53
N TYR A 225 9.08 -15.90 14.66
CA TYR A 225 7.66 -16.07 15.04
C TYR A 225 7.24 -17.54 15.09
N GLN A 226 7.95 -18.45 14.42
CA GLN A 226 7.63 -19.88 14.28
C GLN A 226 6.20 -20.15 13.80
N VAL A 227 5.64 -19.26 13.02
CA VAL A 227 4.29 -19.34 12.45
C VAL A 227 4.37 -19.49 10.93
N TRP A 228 4.95 -18.52 10.24
CA TRP A 228 5.07 -18.52 8.78
C TRP A 228 6.45 -19.01 8.36
N SER A 229 6.51 -19.66 7.19
CA SER A 229 7.77 -20.06 6.55
C SER A 229 8.41 -18.94 5.74
N ASP A 230 7.60 -17.97 5.28
CA ASP A 230 8.05 -16.82 4.50
C ASP A 230 7.08 -15.63 4.69
N TRP A 231 7.49 -14.45 4.22
CA TRP A 231 6.65 -13.26 4.17
C TRP A 231 5.96 -13.15 2.82
N THR A 232 4.81 -12.48 2.77
CA THR A 232 4.07 -12.17 1.55
C THR A 232 4.29 -10.73 1.12
N LEU A 233 4.19 -9.80 2.07
CA LEU A 233 4.52 -8.40 1.91
C LEU A 233 5.63 -8.03 2.90
N TRP A 234 6.50 -7.12 2.53
CA TRP A 234 7.51 -6.59 3.42
C TRP A 234 7.54 -5.07 3.36
N GLN A 235 7.19 -4.42 4.48
CA GLN A 235 7.37 -2.99 4.66
C GLN A 235 8.82 -2.73 5.05
N TYR A 236 9.60 -2.25 4.10
CA TYR A 236 11.04 -2.03 4.25
C TYR A 236 11.41 -0.58 4.51
N GLY A 237 10.48 0.35 4.30
CA GLY A 237 10.74 1.77 4.48
C GLY A 237 9.50 2.55 4.87
N GLY A 238 9.73 3.67 5.50
CA GLY A 238 8.67 4.54 5.98
C GLY A 238 9.20 5.74 6.75
N VAL A 239 8.30 6.43 7.44
CA VAL A 239 8.56 7.67 8.17
C VAL A 239 8.08 7.54 9.59
N ASP A 240 8.99 7.76 10.53
CA ASP A 240 8.63 7.90 11.94
C ASP A 240 8.62 9.38 12.34
N TRP A 241 7.45 9.88 12.64
CA TRP A 241 7.21 11.23 13.13
C TRP A 241 7.25 11.33 14.65
N GLY A 242 7.76 10.40 15.39
CA GLY A 242 7.80 10.28 16.83
C GLY A 242 7.49 11.57 17.62
N HIS A 243 6.88 11.43 18.77
CA HIS A 243 6.47 12.57 19.60
C HIS A 243 7.63 13.56 19.83
N GLY A 244 7.39 14.85 19.57
CA GLY A 244 8.35 15.93 19.83
C GLY A 244 9.45 16.12 18.77
N ARG A 245 9.43 15.39 17.66
CA ARG A 245 10.39 15.59 16.57
C ARG A 245 9.97 16.73 15.66
N SER A 246 10.90 17.61 15.37
CA SER A 246 10.73 18.68 14.36
C SER A 246 10.91 18.15 12.93
N GLN A 247 11.63 17.03 12.77
CA GLN A 247 11.86 16.35 11.51
C GLN A 247 11.54 14.85 11.64
N PRO A 248 11.03 14.21 10.59
CA PRO A 248 10.78 12.79 10.62
C PRO A 248 12.09 12.00 10.59
N LYS A 249 12.10 10.84 11.23
CA LYS A 249 13.12 9.84 10.97
C LYS A 249 12.69 9.02 9.76
N VAL A 250 13.53 9.01 8.74
CA VAL A 250 13.29 8.30 7.48
C VAL A 250 14.03 6.98 7.51
N TYR A 251 13.32 5.92 7.18
CA TYR A 251 13.87 4.57 7.01
C TYR A 251 13.77 4.18 5.54
N ASN A 252 14.72 3.52 5.00
CA ASN A 252 14.98 3.05 3.63
C ASN A 252 16.06 3.86 2.90
N HIS A 253 16.92 4.49 3.63
CA HIS A 253 18.07 5.19 3.11
C HIS A 253 18.92 4.27 2.23
N GLY A 254 19.34 4.74 1.07
CA GLY A 254 20.20 3.97 0.18
C GLY A 254 19.51 3.14 -0.89
N LEU A 255 18.20 3.00 -0.83
CA LEU A 255 17.43 2.33 -1.86
C LEU A 255 17.01 3.28 -2.96
N HIS A 256 17.88 3.70 -3.84
CA HIS A 256 17.60 4.70 -4.86
C HIS A 256 17.27 6.08 -4.28
N HIS A 257 18.25 6.94 -4.25
CA HIS A 257 18.14 8.30 -3.71
C HIS A 257 16.89 9.04 -4.18
N ASN A 258 16.46 8.79 -5.41
CA ASN A 258 15.28 9.46 -5.98
C ASN A 258 13.96 8.75 -5.69
N SER A 259 13.98 7.59 -5.07
CA SER A 259 12.81 6.76 -4.87
C SER A 259 12.29 6.75 -3.45
N LEU A 260 12.91 7.50 -2.54
CA LEU A 260 12.34 7.84 -1.24
C LEU A 260 11.04 8.62 -1.38
N TYR A 261 10.92 9.31 -2.48
CA TYR A 261 9.89 10.28 -2.76
C TYR A 261 9.15 9.87 -4.01
N PHE A 262 8.01 9.25 -3.85
CA PHE A 262 7.15 8.89 -4.95
C PHE A 262 6.26 10.06 -5.33
N GLY A 263 6.43 10.54 -6.57
CA GLY A 263 5.56 11.55 -7.12
C GLY A 263 5.50 12.83 -6.27
N ASN A 264 4.31 13.39 -6.19
CA ASN A 264 4.03 14.59 -5.41
C ASN A 264 3.44 14.28 -4.03
N LEU A 265 3.29 13.00 -3.69
CA LEU A 265 3.01 12.67 -2.30
C LEU A 265 4.22 13.06 -1.48
N ASP A 266 3.87 13.51 -0.31
CA ASP A 266 4.80 13.82 0.72
C ASP A 266 5.90 12.80 0.82
N ARG A 267 7.04 13.27 1.03
CA ARG A 267 8.20 12.41 1.18
C ARG A 267 8.51 12.15 2.64
N PRO A 268 8.96 10.96 2.91
CA PRO A 268 8.89 9.72 2.16
C PRO A 268 7.56 9.01 2.42
N VAL A 269 7.15 8.15 1.53
CA VAL A 269 5.98 7.30 1.71
C VAL A 269 6.36 5.97 2.34
N GLU A 270 5.39 5.28 2.94
CA GLU A 270 5.58 3.93 3.45
C GLU A 270 5.63 2.94 2.28
N ARG A 271 6.72 2.17 2.20
CA ARG A 271 7.09 1.38 1.03
C ARG A 271 7.16 -0.09 1.36
N ASN A 272 6.58 -0.87 0.46
CA ASN A 272 6.53 -2.31 0.59
C ASN A 272 6.90 -2.97 -0.73
N VAL A 273 7.33 -4.23 -0.65
CA VAL A 273 7.47 -5.13 -1.78
C VAL A 273 6.63 -6.38 -1.56
N PHE A 274 6.17 -6.96 -2.66
CA PHE A 274 5.53 -8.27 -2.68
C PHE A 274 6.57 -9.34 -2.98
N ASN A 275 6.50 -10.48 -2.28
CA ASN A 275 7.41 -11.61 -2.44
C ASN A 275 7.00 -12.47 -3.65
N GLY A 276 7.25 -11.98 -4.83
CA GLY A 276 6.90 -12.65 -6.07
C GLY A 276 6.95 -11.72 -7.29
N SER A 277 6.51 -12.23 -8.41
CA SER A 277 6.37 -11.52 -9.68
C SER A 277 5.10 -10.64 -9.72
N HIS A 278 4.98 -9.80 -10.74
CA HIS A 278 3.75 -9.01 -10.98
C HIS A 278 2.52 -9.89 -11.26
N ALA A 279 2.69 -11.02 -11.93
CA ALA A 279 1.59 -11.94 -12.19
C ALA A 279 1.11 -12.62 -10.90
N GLU A 280 2.04 -13.03 -10.04
CA GLU A 280 1.72 -13.59 -8.73
C GLU A 280 1.07 -12.55 -7.81
N LEU A 281 1.48 -11.29 -7.88
CA LEU A 281 0.83 -10.20 -7.17
C LEU A 281 -0.64 -10.05 -7.58
N GLN A 282 -0.95 -10.07 -8.87
CA GLN A 282 -2.33 -9.98 -9.36
C GLN A 282 -3.17 -11.17 -8.89
N SER A 283 -2.62 -12.38 -8.99
CA SER A 283 -3.27 -13.60 -8.51
C SER A 283 -3.53 -13.56 -7.01
N PHE A 284 -2.55 -13.09 -6.23
CA PHE A 284 -2.66 -12.91 -4.79
C PHE A 284 -3.79 -11.93 -4.42
N TRP A 285 -3.86 -10.76 -5.10
CA TRP A 285 -4.93 -9.79 -4.87
C TRP A 285 -6.32 -10.37 -5.16
N GLN A 286 -6.45 -11.15 -6.25
CA GLN A 286 -7.70 -11.81 -6.60
C GLN A 286 -8.10 -12.87 -5.58
N GLN A 287 -7.15 -13.65 -5.08
CA GLN A 287 -7.39 -14.74 -4.15
C GLN A 287 -7.72 -14.27 -2.73
N HIS A 288 -7.07 -13.18 -2.28
CA HIS A 288 -7.15 -12.67 -0.91
C HIS A 288 -7.91 -11.34 -0.78
N GLY A 289 -8.57 -10.89 -1.85
CA GLY A 289 -9.34 -9.65 -1.88
C GLY A 289 -10.85 -9.86 -1.83
N LEU A 290 -11.55 -8.90 -1.21
CA LEU A 290 -12.99 -8.76 -1.29
C LEU A 290 -13.38 -8.40 -2.73
N ARG A 291 -14.33 -9.09 -3.32
CA ARG A 291 -14.81 -8.80 -4.69
C ARG A 291 -15.44 -7.40 -4.77
N LEU A 292 -15.06 -6.68 -5.80
CA LEU A 292 -15.62 -5.39 -6.17
C LEU A 292 -16.74 -5.59 -7.20
N HIS A 293 -17.79 -4.76 -7.14
CA HIS A 293 -18.98 -4.90 -7.98
C HIS A 293 -19.22 -3.62 -8.79
#